data_1c3d5eb8eec4c09867864705359a33e9
#
_entry.id   1c3d5eb8eec4c09867864705359a33e9
#
_cell.length_a   1.000
_cell.length_b   1.000
_cell.length_c   1.000
_cell.angle_alpha   90.00
_cell.angle_beta   90.00
_cell.angle_gamma   90.00
#
_symmetry.space_group_name_H-M   'P 1'
#
loop_
_entity.id
_entity.type
_entity.pdbx_description
1 polymer ?
#
loop_
_entity_poly.entity_id
_entity_poly.type
_entity_poly.pdbx_seq_one_letter_code
_entity_poly.pdbx_strand_id
1 'polypeptide(L)'
;MLGEKNLPRNDIQEVLLVGGQTRMPLVQGKAHQFFGKPPRKGVHPDESVALGAALLAESMQEIDSVTLVDALSMPIGFAMPGGRFRKVIEKNTQIPSKSSFRLPPARGQALELDIFQGDSDKIIDNEYLGTLRFPAEVAGQRVNFILDEECLLHVTIESGNGQTRELLLATHDTPDALKVAWQEEAERRRLAVERESADADEQSRGIFASIRKVFGGQ
;
A
#
# COMPACT_ATOMS: atom_id res chain seq x y z
N MET A 1 13.46 12.71 10.90
CA MET A 1 12.34 12.97 11.80
C MET A 1 12.36 14.37 12.45
N LEU A 2 13.24 14.68 13.43
CA LEU A 2 13.22 16.02 14.05
C LEU A 2 13.45 17.15 13.04
N GLY A 3 14.39 16.97 12.11
CA GLY A 3 14.66 17.93 11.03
C GLY A 3 13.51 18.10 10.06
N GLU A 4 12.78 17.03 9.73
CA GLU A 4 11.61 17.06 8.84
C GLU A 4 10.44 17.84 9.45
N LYS A 5 10.31 17.83 10.77
CA LYS A 5 9.28 18.55 11.52
C LYS A 5 9.74 19.92 12.03
N ASN A 6 10.98 20.32 11.71
CA ASN A 6 11.62 21.54 12.23
C ASN A 6 11.54 21.67 13.76
N LEU A 7 11.61 20.51 14.46
CA LEU A 7 11.57 20.47 15.92
C LEU A 7 12.99 20.58 16.48
N PRO A 8 13.31 21.64 17.22
CA PRO A 8 14.57 21.75 17.92
C PRO A 8 14.68 20.69 19.03
N ARG A 9 15.89 20.16 19.24
CA ARG A 9 16.13 19.12 20.24
C ARG A 9 15.71 19.52 21.67
N ASN A 10 15.78 20.80 21.95
CA ASN A 10 15.47 21.37 23.27
C ASN A 10 13.97 21.34 23.57
N ASP A 11 13.11 21.26 22.55
CA ASP A 11 11.66 21.17 22.70
C ASP A 11 11.20 19.75 23.07
N ILE A 12 12.09 18.76 22.95
CA ILE A 12 11.82 17.40 23.39
C ILE A 12 11.81 17.39 24.92
N GLN A 13 10.68 17.16 25.52
CA GLN A 13 10.54 17.17 26.99
C GLN A 13 11.18 15.94 27.63
N GLU A 14 10.90 14.75 27.09
CA GLU A 14 11.37 13.47 27.61
C GLU A 14 11.89 12.57 26.51
N VAL A 15 12.85 11.72 26.85
CA VAL A 15 13.41 10.69 25.97
C VAL A 15 13.14 9.33 26.61
N LEU A 16 12.32 8.52 25.97
CA LEU A 16 12.02 7.16 26.39
C LEU A 16 12.75 6.19 25.48
N LEU A 17 13.41 5.18 26.05
CA LEU A 17 14.06 4.12 25.30
C LEU A 17 13.27 2.83 25.45
N VAL A 18 12.87 2.24 24.33
CA VAL A 18 12.03 1.05 24.25
C VAL A 18 12.73 -0.03 23.43
N GLY A 19 12.52 -1.30 23.80
CA GLY A 19 13.15 -2.47 23.19
C GLY A 19 14.45 -2.89 23.86
N GLY A 20 14.76 -4.19 23.86
CA GLY A 20 15.87 -4.80 24.61
C GLY A 20 17.25 -4.25 24.30
N GLN A 21 17.51 -3.85 23.05
CA GLN A 21 18.80 -3.25 22.66
C GLN A 21 19.07 -1.91 23.34
N THR A 22 18.07 -1.22 23.83
CA THR A 22 18.25 0.06 24.54
C THR A 22 18.89 -0.10 25.91
N ARG A 23 19.04 -1.33 26.39
CA ARG A 23 19.84 -1.65 27.61
C ARG A 23 21.35 -1.45 27.37
N MET A 24 21.80 -1.39 26.10
CA MET A 24 23.21 -1.17 25.83
C MET A 24 23.66 0.22 26.29
N PRO A 25 24.75 0.33 27.09
CA PRO A 25 25.27 1.62 27.53
C PRO A 25 25.58 2.60 26.40
N LEU A 26 26.04 2.07 25.26
CA LEU A 26 26.32 2.86 24.07
C LEU A 26 25.07 3.56 23.54
N VAL A 27 23.93 2.87 23.48
CA VAL A 27 22.65 3.44 23.00
C VAL A 27 22.19 4.54 23.97
N GLN A 28 22.23 4.27 25.26
CA GLN A 28 21.86 5.25 26.30
C GLN A 28 22.76 6.48 26.24
N GLY A 29 24.09 6.27 26.13
CA GLY A 29 25.08 7.34 26.02
C GLY A 29 24.89 8.20 24.78
N LYS A 30 24.61 7.58 23.60
CA LYS A 30 24.35 8.30 22.37
C LYS A 30 23.04 9.11 22.44
N ALA A 31 21.98 8.54 23.01
CA ALA A 31 20.74 9.28 23.22
C ALA A 31 20.95 10.48 24.16
N HIS A 32 21.66 10.29 25.28
CA HIS A 32 21.99 11.38 26.19
C HIS A 32 22.81 12.48 25.49
N GLN A 33 23.85 12.10 24.75
CA GLN A 33 24.68 13.05 24.00
C GLN A 33 23.87 13.84 22.95
N PHE A 34 22.94 13.17 22.28
CA PHE A 34 22.14 13.80 21.21
C PHE A 34 21.11 14.78 21.77
N PHE A 35 20.36 14.39 22.82
CA PHE A 35 19.29 15.20 23.40
C PHE A 35 19.74 16.14 24.52
N GLY A 36 20.99 16.04 25.00
CA GLY A 36 21.51 16.86 26.10
C GLY A 36 20.91 16.50 27.46
N LYS A 37 20.12 15.43 27.55
CA LYS A 37 19.47 14.93 28.78
C LYS A 37 19.46 13.41 28.81
N PRO A 38 19.53 12.79 30.01
CA PRO A 38 19.48 11.34 30.11
C PRO A 38 18.10 10.82 29.73
N PRO A 39 18.01 9.61 29.14
CA PRO A 39 16.74 8.94 28.96
C PRO A 39 16.03 8.73 30.31
N ARG A 40 14.70 8.84 30.32
CA ARG A 40 13.88 8.65 31.48
C ARG A 40 13.99 7.21 32.00
N LYS A 41 14.22 7.06 33.29
CA LYS A 41 14.18 5.77 33.98
C LYS A 41 12.74 5.47 34.43
N GLY A 42 12.40 4.18 34.52
CA GLY A 42 11.09 3.74 35.04
C GLY A 42 10.14 3.18 33.99
N VAL A 43 10.53 3.24 32.72
CA VAL A 43 9.87 2.47 31.67
C VAL A 43 10.63 1.15 31.47
N HIS A 44 9.93 0.03 31.53
CA HIS A 44 10.56 -1.30 31.33
C HIS A 44 10.72 -1.52 29.82
N PRO A 45 11.94 -1.50 29.25
CA PRO A 45 12.13 -1.45 27.81
C PRO A 45 11.53 -2.63 27.06
N ASP A 46 11.54 -3.81 27.67
CA ASP A 46 11.08 -5.07 27.05
C ASP A 46 9.55 -5.24 27.16
N GLU A 47 8.93 -4.63 28.18
CA GLU A 47 7.51 -4.81 28.49
C GLU A 47 6.63 -3.69 27.94
N SER A 48 7.21 -2.53 27.64
CA SER A 48 6.48 -1.32 27.26
C SER A 48 5.58 -1.54 26.04
N VAL A 49 6.07 -2.30 25.05
CA VAL A 49 5.32 -2.59 23.83
C VAL A 49 4.11 -3.48 24.14
N ALA A 50 4.32 -4.56 24.93
CA ALA A 50 3.25 -5.47 25.33
C ALA A 50 2.19 -4.77 26.19
N LEU A 51 2.63 -3.94 27.16
CA LEU A 51 1.73 -3.14 27.99
C LEU A 51 0.94 -2.12 27.15
N GLY A 52 1.61 -1.45 26.20
CA GLY A 52 0.95 -0.52 25.29
C GLY A 52 -0.09 -1.21 24.40
N ALA A 53 0.23 -2.40 23.88
CA ALA A 53 -0.71 -3.19 23.10
C ALA A 53 -1.91 -3.66 23.94
N ALA A 54 -1.69 -4.07 25.19
CA ALA A 54 -2.77 -4.47 26.09
C ALA A 54 -3.70 -3.29 26.43
N LEU A 55 -3.14 -2.12 26.73
CA LEU A 55 -3.92 -0.90 26.95
C LEU A 55 -4.71 -0.47 25.72
N LEU A 56 -4.12 -0.60 24.54
CA LEU A 56 -4.82 -0.31 23.27
C LEU A 56 -5.98 -1.28 23.05
N ALA A 57 -5.76 -2.58 23.26
CA ALA A 57 -6.80 -3.60 23.12
C ALA A 57 -7.97 -3.39 24.11
N GLU A 58 -7.66 -2.98 25.35
CA GLU A 58 -8.67 -2.62 26.34
C GLU A 58 -9.45 -1.37 25.91
N SER A 59 -8.75 -0.33 25.47
CA SER A 59 -9.38 0.93 25.03
C SER A 59 -10.26 0.78 23.79
N MET A 60 -9.97 -0.18 22.90
CA MET A 60 -10.83 -0.50 21.76
C MET A 60 -12.18 -1.12 22.17
N GLN A 61 -12.28 -1.68 23.37
CA GLN A 61 -13.54 -2.20 23.93
C GLN A 61 -14.36 -1.11 24.64
N GLU A 62 -13.69 -0.08 25.16
CA GLU A 62 -14.33 1.09 25.76
C GLU A 62 -14.43 2.17 24.67
N ILE A 63 -15.63 2.27 24.08
CA ILE A 63 -15.97 3.23 23.03
C ILE A 63 -15.55 4.65 23.47
N ASP A 64 -14.58 5.29 22.80
CA ASP A 64 -14.21 6.71 22.84
C ASP A 64 -12.89 7.14 23.52
N SER A 65 -12.04 6.27 24.06
CA SER A 65 -10.89 6.80 24.82
C SER A 65 -9.55 6.92 24.05
N VAL A 66 -9.31 6.09 23.05
CA VAL A 66 -8.06 6.14 22.24
C VAL A 66 -8.33 5.84 20.78
N THR A 67 -7.99 6.79 19.91
CA THR A 67 -7.99 6.57 18.46
C THR A 67 -6.56 6.40 17.98
N LEU A 68 -6.26 5.25 17.38
CA LEU A 68 -4.99 5.06 16.69
C LEU A 68 -5.05 5.81 15.35
N VAL A 69 -4.17 6.77 15.19
CA VAL A 69 -4.00 7.49 13.92
C VAL A 69 -2.63 7.15 13.39
N ASP A 70 -2.61 6.44 12.28
CA ASP A 70 -1.37 6.10 11.59
C ASP A 70 -1.11 7.05 10.42
N ALA A 71 0.10 7.04 9.87
CA ALA A 71 0.51 7.90 8.78
C ALA A 71 1.45 7.17 7.82
N LEU A 72 1.22 7.40 6.53
CA LEU A 72 2.02 6.82 5.46
C LEU A 72 3.52 7.16 5.64
N SER A 73 4.37 6.14 5.70
CA SER A 73 5.81 6.28 5.96
C SER A 73 6.58 6.88 4.78
N MET A 74 6.18 6.55 3.55
CA MET A 74 6.78 7.03 2.30
C MET A 74 5.69 7.35 1.27
N PRO A 75 5.87 8.37 0.43
CA PRO A 75 4.87 8.74 -0.56
C PRO A 75 4.62 7.62 -1.57
N ILE A 76 3.37 7.53 -2.03
CA ILE A 76 2.94 6.63 -3.11
C ILE A 76 2.65 7.46 -4.36
N GLY A 77 3.04 6.97 -5.51
CA GLY A 77 2.82 7.64 -6.77
C GLY A 77 3.08 6.74 -7.98
N PHE A 78 3.22 7.33 -9.14
CA PHE A 78 3.40 6.60 -10.38
C PHE A 78 4.53 7.16 -11.25
N ALA A 79 5.02 6.30 -12.16
CA ALA A 79 6.04 6.65 -13.11
C ALA A 79 5.54 7.67 -14.14
N MET A 80 6.35 8.69 -14.39
CA MET A 80 6.18 9.66 -15.45
C MET A 80 7.23 9.43 -16.56
N PRO A 81 6.94 9.86 -17.80
CA PRO A 81 7.94 9.84 -18.85
C PRO A 81 9.28 10.46 -18.42
N GLY A 82 10.38 9.79 -18.79
CA GLY A 82 11.74 10.20 -18.40
C GLY A 82 12.17 9.70 -17.02
N GLY A 83 11.49 8.69 -16.45
CA GLY A 83 11.89 8.03 -15.20
C GLY A 83 11.66 8.88 -13.95
N ARG A 84 10.79 9.88 -14.04
CA ARG A 84 10.42 10.74 -12.89
C ARG A 84 9.28 10.12 -12.10
N PHE A 85 9.27 10.39 -10.80
CA PHE A 85 8.23 9.95 -9.88
C PHE A 85 7.22 11.08 -9.63
N ARG A 86 5.93 10.81 -9.81
CA ARG A 86 4.85 11.72 -9.47
C ARG A 86 4.08 11.19 -8.26
N LYS A 87 4.20 11.88 -7.15
CA LYS A 87 3.51 11.58 -5.90
C LYS A 87 2.00 11.84 -6.05
N VAL A 88 1.19 10.94 -5.51
CA VAL A 88 -0.28 11.01 -5.45
C VAL A 88 -0.75 11.07 -4.01
N ILE A 89 -0.10 10.32 -3.12
CA ILE A 89 -0.30 10.36 -1.68
C ILE A 89 1.04 10.75 -1.07
N GLU A 90 1.06 11.86 -0.35
CA GLU A 90 2.28 12.39 0.23
C GLU A 90 2.68 11.64 1.50
N LYS A 91 3.96 11.67 1.82
CA LYS A 91 4.50 11.19 3.09
C LYS A 91 3.82 11.88 4.27
N ASN A 92 3.64 11.16 5.36
CA ASN A 92 2.95 11.60 6.58
C ASN A 92 1.46 11.97 6.38
N THR A 93 0.84 11.54 5.28
CA THR A 93 -0.61 11.62 5.13
C THR A 93 -1.24 10.66 6.13
N GLN A 94 -2.22 11.14 6.90
CA GLN A 94 -3.00 10.31 7.82
C GLN A 94 -3.74 9.20 7.07
N ILE A 95 -3.80 8.02 7.66
CA ILE A 95 -4.49 6.84 7.16
C ILE A 95 -5.77 6.66 8.00
N PRO A 96 -6.92 6.33 7.37
CA PRO A 96 -7.15 6.16 5.94
C PRO A 96 -7.16 7.48 5.14
N SER A 97 -6.80 7.41 3.85
CA SER A 97 -6.75 8.61 3.01
C SER A 97 -7.30 8.35 1.60
N LYS A 98 -7.78 9.42 0.96
CA LYS A 98 -8.26 9.39 -0.42
C LYS A 98 -7.62 10.53 -1.22
N SER A 99 -7.03 10.18 -2.35
CA SER A 99 -6.51 11.13 -3.33
C SER A 99 -7.10 10.82 -4.70
N SER A 100 -7.28 11.84 -5.53
CA SER A 100 -7.86 11.67 -6.87
C SER A 100 -6.93 12.24 -7.93
N PHE A 101 -6.80 11.53 -9.02
CA PHE A 101 -6.00 11.93 -10.16
C PHE A 101 -6.79 11.75 -11.45
N ARG A 102 -6.62 12.69 -12.40
CA ARG A 102 -7.21 12.55 -13.73
C ARG A 102 -6.24 11.85 -14.66
N LEU A 103 -6.65 10.72 -15.24
CA LEU A 103 -5.85 9.99 -16.22
C LEU A 103 -5.55 10.88 -17.44
N PRO A 104 -4.35 10.77 -18.01
CA PRO A 104 -4.05 11.44 -19.28
C PRO A 104 -4.95 10.88 -20.38
N PRO A 105 -5.20 11.65 -21.44
CA PRO A 105 -5.94 11.15 -22.60
C PRO A 105 -5.14 10.02 -23.25
N ALA A 106 -5.78 8.85 -23.45
CA ALA A 106 -5.18 7.76 -24.20
C ALA A 106 -5.43 7.99 -25.70
N ARG A 107 -4.42 7.72 -26.53
CA ARG A 107 -4.51 7.78 -27.98
C ARG A 107 -4.95 6.42 -28.56
N GLY A 108 -6.07 5.88 -28.06
CA GLY A 108 -6.64 4.61 -28.54
C GLY A 108 -5.95 3.34 -28.05
N GLN A 109 -5.02 3.45 -27.08
CA GLN A 109 -4.33 2.31 -26.46
C GLN A 109 -4.68 2.22 -24.97
N ALA A 110 -4.58 1.02 -24.41
CA ALA A 110 -4.66 0.83 -22.95
C ALA A 110 -3.59 1.69 -22.27
N LEU A 111 -3.96 2.32 -21.16
CA LEU A 111 -3.05 3.10 -20.34
C LEU A 111 -2.49 2.22 -19.23
N GLU A 112 -1.17 2.20 -19.07
CA GLU A 112 -0.48 1.54 -17.98
C GLU A 112 0.12 2.59 -17.05
N LEU A 113 -0.09 2.39 -15.74
CA LEU A 113 0.53 3.19 -14.70
C LEU A 113 1.34 2.26 -13.80
N ASP A 114 2.64 2.43 -13.79
CA ASP A 114 3.54 1.74 -12.86
C ASP A 114 3.55 2.50 -11.54
N ILE A 115 3.14 1.83 -10.48
CA ILE A 115 3.00 2.39 -9.13
C ILE A 115 4.26 2.09 -8.32
N PHE A 116 4.74 3.12 -7.65
CA PHE A 116 5.95 3.08 -6.81
C PHE A 116 5.68 3.71 -5.46
N GLN A 117 6.49 3.33 -4.47
CA GLN A 117 6.55 3.94 -3.15
C GLN A 117 7.99 4.29 -2.81
N GLY A 118 8.25 5.51 -2.31
CA GLY A 118 9.58 5.96 -1.92
C GLY A 118 9.75 7.47 -1.96
N ASP A 119 10.83 7.96 -1.36
CA ASP A 119 11.11 9.39 -1.19
C ASP A 119 11.84 10.04 -2.38
N SER A 120 12.42 9.26 -3.30
CA SER A 120 13.19 9.76 -4.43
C SER A 120 12.30 10.34 -5.54
N ASP A 121 12.77 11.39 -6.21
CA ASP A 121 12.12 11.93 -7.40
C ASP A 121 12.35 11.06 -8.66
N LYS A 122 13.26 10.07 -8.55
CA LYS A 122 13.56 9.10 -9.61
C LYS A 122 12.94 7.75 -9.27
N ILE A 123 12.22 7.15 -10.22
CA ILE A 123 11.55 5.86 -10.02
C ILE A 123 12.51 4.71 -9.71
N ILE A 124 13.75 4.76 -10.24
CA ILE A 124 14.75 3.69 -10.05
C ILE A 124 15.17 3.50 -8.60
N ASP A 125 15.04 4.54 -7.79
CA ASP A 125 15.42 4.54 -6.37
C ASP A 125 14.21 4.25 -5.45
N ASN A 126 13.02 4.04 -6.03
CA ASN A 126 11.79 3.78 -5.30
C ASN A 126 11.36 2.31 -5.47
N GLU A 127 10.61 1.79 -4.51
CA GLU A 127 10.06 0.44 -4.54
C GLU A 127 8.90 0.35 -5.53
N TYR A 128 8.94 -0.64 -6.42
CA TYR A 128 7.87 -0.94 -7.36
C TYR A 128 6.78 -1.75 -6.67
N LEU A 129 5.53 -1.26 -6.70
CA LEU A 129 4.37 -1.93 -6.10
C LEU A 129 3.57 -2.75 -7.12
N GLY A 130 3.53 -2.34 -8.37
CA GLY A 130 2.78 -3.01 -9.42
C GLY A 130 2.39 -2.11 -10.57
N THR A 131 1.81 -2.69 -11.63
CA THR A 131 1.29 -1.97 -12.79
C THR A 131 -0.23 -2.03 -12.84
N LEU A 132 -0.85 -0.87 -12.90
CA LEU A 132 -2.30 -0.71 -13.13
C LEU A 132 -2.55 -0.58 -14.63
N ARG A 133 -3.43 -1.44 -15.18
CA ARG A 133 -3.83 -1.41 -16.58
C ARG A 133 -5.25 -0.91 -16.73
N PHE A 134 -5.39 0.15 -17.47
CA PHE A 134 -6.67 0.78 -17.74
C PHE A 134 -7.02 0.65 -19.21
N PRO A 135 -8.24 0.21 -19.56
CA PRO A 135 -8.69 0.21 -20.95
C PRO A 135 -8.79 1.64 -21.48
N ALA A 136 -8.70 1.80 -22.80
CA ALA A 136 -8.66 3.11 -23.45
C ALA A 136 -9.91 3.98 -23.16
N GLU A 137 -11.05 3.34 -22.89
CA GLU A 137 -12.35 4.00 -22.64
C GLU A 137 -12.34 4.83 -21.33
N VAL A 138 -11.45 4.53 -20.38
CA VAL A 138 -11.36 5.27 -19.13
C VAL A 138 -10.36 6.42 -19.18
N ALA A 139 -9.70 6.62 -20.31
CA ALA A 139 -8.78 7.73 -20.50
C ALA A 139 -9.46 9.08 -20.25
N GLY A 140 -8.76 9.97 -19.54
CA GLY A 140 -9.30 11.26 -19.15
C GLY A 140 -10.31 11.23 -18.00
N GLN A 141 -10.67 10.06 -17.50
CA GLN A 141 -11.51 9.90 -16.30
C GLN A 141 -10.73 10.13 -15.01
N ARG A 142 -11.45 10.25 -13.91
CA ARG A 142 -10.87 10.39 -12.58
C ARG A 142 -10.63 9.03 -11.98
N VAL A 143 -9.42 8.82 -11.46
CA VAL A 143 -9.03 7.65 -10.68
C VAL A 143 -8.89 8.09 -9.23
N ASN A 144 -9.45 7.32 -8.31
CA ASN A 144 -9.29 7.52 -6.88
C ASN A 144 -8.28 6.50 -6.36
N PHE A 145 -7.32 7.00 -5.60
CA PHE A 145 -6.37 6.23 -4.81
C PHE A 145 -6.80 6.33 -3.36
N ILE A 146 -7.21 5.21 -2.78
CA ILE A 146 -7.71 5.13 -1.41
C ILE A 146 -6.74 4.22 -0.66
N LEU A 147 -6.12 4.75 0.39
CA LEU A 147 -5.29 3.97 1.31
C LEU A 147 -6.14 3.67 2.54
N ASP A 148 -6.35 2.40 2.82
CA ASP A 148 -7.14 1.96 3.97
C ASP A 148 -6.32 1.86 5.27
N GLU A 149 -6.95 1.46 6.36
CA GLU A 149 -6.34 1.34 7.69
C GLU A 149 -5.24 0.27 7.73
N GLU A 150 -5.29 -0.73 6.87
CA GLU A 150 -4.29 -1.79 6.71
C GLU A 150 -3.16 -1.41 5.74
N CYS A 151 -3.12 -0.16 5.30
CA CYS A 151 -2.16 0.33 4.30
C CYS A 151 -2.26 -0.40 2.94
N LEU A 152 -3.42 -0.93 2.59
CA LEU A 152 -3.71 -1.42 1.25
C LEU A 152 -4.16 -0.28 0.35
N LEU A 153 -3.60 -0.23 -0.85
CA LEU A 153 -3.94 0.79 -1.84
C LEU A 153 -5.05 0.29 -2.76
N HIS A 154 -6.24 0.82 -2.59
CA HIS A 154 -7.39 0.61 -3.46
C HIS A 154 -7.38 1.67 -4.57
N VAL A 155 -7.42 1.23 -5.81
CA VAL A 155 -7.52 2.13 -6.96
C VAL A 155 -8.85 1.92 -7.64
N THR A 156 -9.71 2.94 -7.59
CA THR A 156 -11.06 2.86 -8.14
C THR A 156 -11.25 3.85 -9.27
N ILE A 157 -11.96 3.41 -10.31
CA ILE A 157 -12.34 4.25 -11.45
C ILE A 157 -13.85 4.25 -11.55
N GLU A 158 -14.42 5.43 -11.59
CA GLU A 158 -15.83 5.63 -11.89
C GLU A 158 -16.00 5.74 -13.42
N SER A 159 -16.49 4.70 -14.04
CA SER A 159 -16.82 4.74 -15.46
C SER A 159 -18.11 5.53 -15.69
N GLY A 160 -18.20 6.25 -16.81
CA GLY A 160 -19.38 7.06 -17.15
C GLY A 160 -20.69 6.26 -17.26
N ASN A 161 -20.64 4.93 -17.26
CA ASN A 161 -21.79 4.02 -17.23
C ASN A 161 -22.16 3.52 -15.82
N GLY A 162 -21.56 4.11 -14.76
CA GLY A 162 -21.83 3.74 -13.37
C GLY A 162 -21.12 2.46 -12.88
N GLN A 163 -20.30 1.83 -13.70
CA GLN A 163 -19.50 0.69 -13.28
C GLN A 163 -18.21 1.17 -12.59
N THR A 164 -17.98 0.70 -11.39
CA THR A 164 -16.73 0.92 -10.65
C THR A 164 -15.83 -0.29 -10.86
N ARG A 165 -14.60 -0.05 -11.31
CA ARG A 165 -13.55 -1.05 -11.31
C ARG A 165 -12.59 -0.75 -10.17
N GLU A 166 -12.29 -1.77 -9.39
CA GLU A 166 -11.37 -1.69 -8.27
C GLU A 166 -10.14 -2.57 -8.52
N LEU A 167 -8.98 -2.03 -8.23
CA LEU A 167 -7.69 -2.72 -8.22
C LEU A 167 -7.06 -2.52 -6.86
N LEU A 168 -6.47 -3.56 -6.31
CA LEU A 168 -5.87 -3.57 -4.98
C LEU A 168 -4.38 -3.82 -5.07
N LEU A 169 -3.58 -3.04 -4.35
CA LEU A 169 -2.13 -3.21 -4.25
C LEU A 169 -1.69 -3.16 -2.78
N ALA A 170 -0.83 -4.11 -2.40
CA ALA A 170 -0.11 -4.01 -1.12
C ALA A 170 0.95 -2.92 -1.21
N THR A 171 1.12 -2.15 -0.13
CA THR A 171 2.16 -1.13 0.00
C THR A 171 3.32 -1.63 0.85
N HIS A 172 4.39 -0.85 0.96
CA HIS A 172 5.50 -1.16 1.86
C HIS A 172 5.00 -1.30 3.31
N ASP A 173 4.08 -0.43 3.72
CA ASP A 173 3.55 -0.34 5.08
C ASP A 173 2.45 -1.38 5.39
N THR A 174 1.96 -2.12 4.37
CA THR A 174 1.01 -3.21 4.56
C THR A 174 1.63 -4.31 5.42
N PRO A 175 0.96 -4.79 6.49
CA PRO A 175 1.45 -5.88 7.34
C PRO A 175 1.79 -7.15 6.54
N ASP A 176 2.91 -7.79 6.85
CA ASP A 176 3.41 -8.95 6.10
C ASP A 176 2.42 -10.13 6.08
N ALA A 177 1.68 -10.34 7.16
CA ALA A 177 0.64 -11.37 7.21
C ALA A 177 -0.47 -11.14 6.18
N LEU A 178 -0.85 -9.87 5.96
CA LEU A 178 -1.83 -9.49 4.94
C LEU A 178 -1.25 -9.58 3.54
N LYS A 179 0.03 -9.22 3.34
CA LYS A 179 0.71 -9.38 2.05
C LYS A 179 0.71 -10.83 1.60
N VAL A 180 1.05 -11.76 2.49
CA VAL A 180 1.07 -13.20 2.19
C VAL A 180 -0.33 -13.71 1.87
N ALA A 181 -1.31 -13.41 2.72
CA ALA A 181 -2.69 -13.84 2.51
C ALA A 181 -3.27 -13.31 1.17
N TRP A 182 -2.95 -12.06 0.85
CA TRP A 182 -3.41 -11.45 -0.38
C TRP A 182 -2.73 -12.02 -1.63
N GLN A 183 -1.42 -12.31 -1.56
CA GLN A 183 -0.69 -12.97 -2.65
C GLN A 183 -1.26 -14.36 -2.93
N GLU A 184 -1.54 -15.15 -1.90
CA GLU A 184 -2.17 -16.48 -2.04
C GLU A 184 -3.56 -16.39 -2.66
N GLU A 185 -4.35 -15.39 -2.28
CA GLU A 185 -5.68 -15.18 -2.84
C GLU A 185 -5.62 -14.71 -4.30
N ALA A 186 -4.70 -13.80 -4.63
CA ALA A 186 -4.47 -13.33 -5.99
C ALA A 186 -4.03 -14.49 -6.90
N GLU A 187 -3.15 -15.36 -6.42
CA GLU A 187 -2.70 -16.53 -7.16
C GLU A 187 -3.83 -17.56 -7.36
N ARG A 188 -4.66 -17.81 -6.33
CA ARG A 188 -5.85 -18.66 -6.47
C ARG A 188 -6.83 -18.13 -7.51
N ARG A 189 -7.09 -16.80 -7.51
CA ARG A 189 -7.97 -16.15 -8.49
C ARG A 189 -7.39 -16.28 -9.91
N ARG A 190 -6.10 -16.08 -10.07
CA ARG A 190 -5.40 -16.23 -11.35
C ARG A 190 -5.53 -17.65 -11.89
N LEU A 191 -5.26 -18.66 -11.06
CA LEU A 191 -5.40 -20.07 -11.42
C LEU A 191 -6.84 -20.46 -11.76
N ALA A 192 -7.83 -19.86 -11.08
CA ALA A 192 -9.25 -20.10 -11.40
C ALA A 192 -9.60 -19.53 -12.77
N VAL A 193 -9.17 -18.31 -13.10
CA VAL A 193 -9.40 -17.71 -14.41
C VAL A 193 -8.69 -18.49 -15.53
N GLU A 194 -7.48 -18.96 -15.28
CA GLU A 194 -6.75 -19.81 -16.25
C GLU A 194 -7.46 -21.14 -16.50
N ARG A 195 -8.05 -21.76 -15.47
CA ARG A 195 -8.87 -22.99 -15.61
C ARG A 195 -10.16 -22.74 -16.40
N GLU A 196 -10.90 -21.68 -16.05
CA GLU A 196 -12.12 -21.32 -16.79
C GLU A 196 -11.84 -21.02 -18.27
N SER A 197 -10.73 -20.36 -18.58
CA SER A 197 -10.34 -20.09 -19.95
C SER A 197 -9.92 -21.36 -20.70
N ALA A 198 -9.24 -22.30 -20.05
CA ALA A 198 -8.85 -23.58 -20.63
C ALA A 198 -10.10 -24.46 -20.90
N ASP A 199 -11.04 -24.52 -19.95
CA ASP A 199 -12.29 -25.27 -20.10
C ASP A 199 -13.17 -24.70 -21.23
N ALA A 200 -13.22 -23.36 -21.37
CA ALA A 200 -13.93 -22.71 -22.47
C ALA A 200 -13.32 -23.03 -23.85
N ASP A 201 -11.98 -23.11 -23.91
CA ASP A 201 -11.25 -23.44 -25.14
C ASP A 201 -11.46 -24.91 -25.53
N GLU A 202 -11.51 -25.82 -24.55
CA GLU A 202 -11.78 -27.24 -24.73
C GLU A 202 -13.22 -27.49 -25.17
N GLN A 203 -14.19 -26.78 -24.57
CA GLN A 203 -15.58 -26.81 -25.02
C GLN A 203 -15.75 -26.27 -26.44
N SER A 204 -15.08 -25.17 -26.79
CA SER A 204 -15.08 -24.63 -28.16
C SER A 204 -14.54 -25.65 -29.16
N ARG A 205 -13.41 -26.30 -28.85
CA ARG A 205 -12.82 -27.35 -29.72
C ARG A 205 -13.75 -28.56 -29.86
N GLY A 206 -14.43 -28.97 -28.77
CA GLY A 206 -15.42 -30.04 -28.78
C GLY A 206 -16.61 -29.73 -29.68
N ILE A 207 -17.14 -28.50 -29.63
CA ILE A 207 -18.22 -28.03 -30.47
C ILE A 207 -17.80 -28.03 -31.99
N PHE A 208 -16.62 -27.49 -32.30
CA PHE A 208 -16.10 -27.48 -33.68
C PHE A 208 -15.83 -28.88 -34.20
N ALA A 209 -15.36 -29.83 -33.38
CA ALA A 209 -15.18 -31.22 -33.75
C ALA A 209 -16.52 -31.92 -34.06
N SER A 210 -17.57 -31.63 -33.25
CA SER A 210 -18.92 -32.16 -33.44
C SER A 210 -19.57 -31.60 -34.74
N ILE A 211 -19.42 -30.30 -35.01
CA ILE A 211 -19.91 -29.66 -36.21
C ILE A 211 -19.22 -30.26 -37.46
N ARG A 212 -17.92 -30.50 -37.40
CA ARG A 212 -17.17 -31.10 -38.52
C ARG A 212 -17.59 -32.54 -38.80
N LYS A 213 -18.06 -33.28 -37.79
CA LYS A 213 -18.56 -34.65 -37.91
C LYS A 213 -19.98 -34.69 -38.53
N VAL A 214 -20.78 -33.65 -38.29
CA VAL A 214 -22.15 -33.55 -38.81
C VAL A 214 -22.18 -33.02 -40.25
N PHE A 215 -21.28 -32.11 -40.63
CA PHE A 215 -21.25 -31.46 -41.95
C PHE A 215 -20.12 -31.94 -42.89
N GLY A 216 -19.25 -32.85 -42.44
CA GLY A 216 -18.11 -33.34 -43.22
C GLY A 216 -18.29 -34.72 -43.85
N GLY A 217 -19.50 -35.23 -43.93
CA GLY A 217 -19.84 -36.51 -44.58
C GLY A 217 -20.52 -36.29 -45.94
N GLN A 218 -19.78 -35.96 -46.92
CA GLN A 218 -19.99 -36.25 -48.35
C GLN A 218 -18.64 -36.45 -49.01
#